data_26dcafb8ce34f582e6bcc7272163341a
#
_entry.id   26dcafb8ce34f582e6bcc7272163341a
#
_cell.length_a   1.000
_cell.length_b   1.000
_cell.length_c   1.000
_cell.angle_alpha   90.00
_cell.angle_beta   90.00
_cell.angle_gamma   90.00
#
_symmetry.space_group_name_H-M   'P 1'
#
loop_
_entity.id
_entity.type
_entity.pdbx_description
1 polymer ?
#
loop_
_entity_poly.entity_id
_entity_poly.type
_entity_poly.pdbx_seq_one_letter_code
_entity_poly.pdbx_strand_id
1 'polypeptide(L)'
;MALFWHGHFATSEDKVRGNPELFAEHYGQARLFYQSQSAAEQTHIANAFRFELTRVQTPAVRERVLALLANVDAGLVAKVAEGLGMEVPAPLPLASPNPIPAYEPSPALSLLARPGETGIRTRRVAILVANGVDGKKVREMYTALLKDGAVPRLVGNMLGKVKTSAGDPLDVEISLEAGPSVMYDAVIL
;
A
#
# COMPACT_ATOMS: atom_id res chain seq x y z
N MET A 1 15.11 -4.12 2.00
CA MET A 1 14.04 -4.59 1.09
C MET A 1 14.26 -6.02 0.58
N ALA A 2 15.45 -6.43 0.16
CA ALA A 2 15.74 -7.83 -0.24
C ALA A 2 15.37 -8.87 0.84
N LEU A 3 15.59 -8.58 2.13
CA LEU A 3 15.23 -9.44 3.26
C LEU A 3 13.72 -9.60 3.47
N PHE A 4 12.92 -8.60 3.13
CA PHE A 4 11.46 -8.66 3.23
C PHE A 4 10.87 -9.65 2.22
N TRP A 5 11.38 -9.65 0.99
CA TRP A 5 10.97 -10.60 -0.05
C TRP A 5 11.40 -12.03 0.25
N HIS A 6 12.59 -12.23 0.83
CA HIS A 6 13.07 -13.57 1.23
C HIS A 6 12.18 -14.21 2.29
N GLY A 7 11.65 -13.44 3.24
CA GLY A 7 10.79 -13.96 4.30
C GLY A 7 9.36 -14.30 3.87
N HIS A 8 8.82 -13.59 2.86
CA HIS A 8 7.43 -13.76 2.42
C HIS A 8 7.25 -14.82 1.33
N PHE A 9 8.28 -15.06 0.52
CA PHE A 9 8.23 -15.97 -0.62
C PHE A 9 9.23 -17.14 -0.50
N ALA A 10 9.82 -17.34 0.68
CA ALA A 10 10.62 -18.52 0.93
C ALA A 10 9.71 -19.76 0.85
N THR A 11 9.71 -20.42 -0.30
CA THR A 11 9.26 -21.78 -0.41
C THR A 11 10.09 -22.62 0.58
N SER A 12 9.43 -23.22 1.58
CA SER A 12 10.16 -24.07 2.52
C SER A 12 10.81 -25.21 1.73
N GLU A 13 12.03 -25.54 2.07
CA GLU A 13 12.78 -26.67 1.49
C GLU A 13 11.92 -27.95 1.46
N ASP A 14 11.04 -28.13 2.44
CA ASP A 14 10.11 -29.25 2.53
C ASP A 14 9.06 -29.29 1.40
N LYS A 15 8.67 -28.14 0.83
CA LYS A 15 7.71 -28.06 -0.28
C LYS A 15 8.37 -28.18 -1.64
N VAL A 16 9.68 -27.91 -1.73
CA VAL A 16 10.48 -27.90 -2.98
C VAL A 16 11.39 -29.12 -3.07
N ARG A 17 11.28 -30.07 -2.13
CA ARG A 17 12.14 -31.23 -2.03
C ARG A 17 12.48 -31.84 -3.39
N GLY A 18 13.72 -31.65 -3.80
CA GLY A 18 14.32 -32.37 -4.92
C GLY A 18 13.92 -31.91 -6.32
N ASN A 19 13.23 -30.77 -6.49
CA ASN A 19 13.02 -30.22 -7.82
C ASN A 19 13.81 -28.90 -8.01
N PRO A 20 15.01 -28.97 -8.62
CA PRO A 20 15.83 -27.79 -8.89
C PRO A 20 15.14 -26.76 -9.79
N GLU A 21 14.25 -27.19 -10.66
CA GLU A 21 13.52 -26.31 -11.58
C GLU A 21 12.51 -25.42 -10.82
N LEU A 22 11.81 -25.99 -9.83
CA LEU A 22 10.92 -25.21 -8.95
C LEU A 22 11.68 -24.20 -8.11
N PHE A 23 12.89 -24.57 -7.64
CA PHE A 23 13.75 -23.67 -6.89
C PHE A 23 14.32 -22.55 -7.75
N ALA A 24 14.59 -22.84 -9.02
CA ALA A 24 15.13 -21.87 -9.98
C ALA A 24 14.07 -20.88 -10.52
N GLU A 25 12.78 -21.19 -10.35
CA GLU A 25 11.70 -20.30 -10.78
C GLU A 25 11.38 -19.26 -9.69
N HIS A 26 11.82 -18.03 -9.91
CA HIS A 26 11.70 -16.94 -8.92
C HIS A 26 10.59 -15.93 -9.27
N TYR A 27 10.04 -15.99 -10.48
CA TYR A 27 9.18 -14.94 -11.02
C TYR A 27 7.69 -15.27 -10.96
N GLY A 28 7.33 -16.56 -10.93
CA GLY A 28 5.91 -16.98 -10.96
C GLY A 28 5.10 -16.45 -9.80
N GLN A 29 5.62 -16.50 -8.59
CA GLN A 29 4.93 -15.94 -7.41
C GLN A 29 4.83 -14.42 -7.48
N ALA A 30 5.89 -13.74 -7.90
CA ALA A 30 5.88 -12.29 -8.05
C ALA A 30 4.89 -11.84 -9.12
N ARG A 31 4.81 -12.58 -10.24
CA ARG A 31 3.83 -12.35 -11.31
C ARG A 31 2.41 -12.55 -10.81
N LEU A 32 2.13 -13.68 -10.15
CA LEU A 32 0.82 -13.97 -9.57
C LEU A 32 0.40 -12.85 -8.60
N PHE A 33 1.29 -12.44 -7.71
CA PHE A 33 1.00 -11.37 -6.78
C PHE A 33 0.67 -10.06 -7.50
N TYR A 34 1.52 -9.61 -8.42
CA TYR A 34 1.33 -8.36 -9.14
C TYR A 34 0.04 -8.35 -9.97
N GLN A 35 -0.22 -9.43 -10.70
CA GLN A 35 -1.42 -9.56 -11.54
C GLN A 35 -2.72 -9.70 -10.73
N SER A 36 -2.62 -10.14 -9.49
CA SER A 36 -3.76 -10.21 -8.56
C SER A 36 -4.11 -8.87 -7.91
N GLN A 37 -3.26 -7.86 -8.07
CA GLN A 37 -3.51 -6.54 -7.49
C GLN A 37 -4.49 -5.72 -8.32
N SER A 38 -5.27 -4.85 -7.67
CA SER A 38 -6.07 -3.84 -8.35
C SER A 38 -5.17 -2.83 -9.10
N ALA A 39 -5.74 -2.09 -10.05
CA ALA A 39 -4.99 -1.07 -10.81
C ALA A 39 -4.32 -0.02 -9.91
N ALA A 40 -4.97 0.36 -8.81
CA ALA A 40 -4.40 1.29 -7.82
C ALA A 40 -3.18 0.67 -7.12
N GLU A 41 -3.29 -0.58 -6.65
CA GLU A 41 -2.19 -1.28 -6.00
C GLU A 41 -1.02 -1.53 -6.95
N GLN A 42 -1.28 -1.91 -8.21
CA GLN A 42 -0.24 -2.02 -9.24
C GLN A 42 0.50 -0.71 -9.46
N THR A 43 -0.22 0.41 -9.43
CA THR A 43 0.37 1.74 -9.54
C THR A 43 1.23 2.07 -8.32
N HIS A 44 0.76 1.72 -7.12
CA HIS A 44 1.55 1.88 -5.88
C HIS A 44 2.85 1.07 -5.92
N ILE A 45 2.80 -0.17 -6.41
CA ILE A 45 3.99 -1.02 -6.58
C ILE A 45 4.98 -0.38 -7.54
N ALA A 46 4.52 0.08 -8.71
CA ALA A 46 5.38 0.75 -9.68
C ALA A 46 6.03 2.02 -9.10
N ASN A 47 5.25 2.84 -8.38
CA ASN A 47 5.74 4.06 -7.73
C ASN A 47 6.75 3.76 -6.62
N ALA A 48 6.55 2.68 -5.86
CA ALA A 48 7.51 2.24 -4.84
C ALA A 48 8.86 1.86 -5.47
N PHE A 49 8.87 1.10 -6.58
CA PHE A 49 10.09 0.82 -7.32
C PHE A 49 10.76 2.07 -7.87
N ARG A 50 10.01 3.01 -8.45
CA ARG A 50 10.52 4.31 -8.91
C ARG A 50 11.21 5.07 -7.78
N PHE A 51 10.54 5.18 -6.64
CA PHE A 51 11.06 5.90 -5.47
C PHE A 51 12.38 5.31 -4.97
N GLU A 52 12.47 3.99 -4.81
CA GLU A 52 13.68 3.35 -4.33
C GLU A 52 14.80 3.36 -5.38
N LEU A 53 14.49 3.09 -6.63
CA LEU A 53 15.50 3.05 -7.70
C LEU A 53 16.04 4.44 -8.04
N THR A 54 15.27 5.51 -7.82
CA THR A 54 15.77 6.89 -7.98
C THR A 54 16.95 7.17 -7.03
N ARG A 55 17.00 6.54 -5.87
CA ARG A 55 18.09 6.69 -4.89
C ARG A 55 19.33 5.88 -5.24
N VAL A 56 19.21 4.90 -6.10
CA VAL A 56 20.33 4.08 -6.57
C VAL A 56 21.15 4.90 -7.57
N GLN A 57 22.36 5.26 -7.24
CA GLN A 57 23.19 6.12 -8.07
C GLN A 57 23.85 5.38 -9.26
N THR A 58 23.97 4.06 -9.20
CA THR A 58 24.63 3.24 -10.22
C THR A 58 23.64 2.82 -11.31
N PRO A 59 23.73 3.37 -12.56
CA PRO A 59 22.78 3.05 -13.63
C PRO A 59 22.67 1.57 -13.95
N ALA A 60 23.79 0.83 -13.96
CA ALA A 60 23.80 -0.60 -14.23
C ALA A 60 22.98 -1.43 -13.22
N VAL A 61 22.84 -0.95 -11.96
CA VAL A 61 21.99 -1.61 -10.97
C VAL A 61 20.52 -1.37 -11.29
N ARG A 62 20.14 -0.15 -11.69
CA ARG A 62 18.78 0.16 -12.14
C ARG A 62 18.38 -0.69 -13.33
N GLU A 63 19.26 -0.77 -14.36
CA GLU A 63 19.06 -1.57 -15.55
C GLU A 63 18.84 -3.05 -15.21
N ARG A 64 19.69 -3.61 -14.34
CA ARG A 64 19.55 -5.01 -13.89
C ARG A 64 18.22 -5.24 -13.17
N VAL A 65 17.76 -4.31 -12.33
CA VAL A 65 16.45 -4.44 -11.65
C VAL A 65 15.32 -4.37 -12.68
N LEU A 66 15.39 -3.48 -13.67
CA LEU A 66 14.42 -3.45 -14.76
C LEU A 66 14.39 -4.77 -15.53
N ALA A 67 15.56 -5.35 -15.84
CA ALA A 67 15.64 -6.65 -16.50
C ALA A 67 15.06 -7.80 -15.68
N LEU A 68 15.14 -7.74 -14.34
CA LEU A 68 14.43 -8.67 -13.44
C LEU A 68 12.91 -8.45 -13.50
N LEU A 69 12.44 -7.20 -13.43
CA LEU A 69 11.02 -6.86 -13.49
C LEU A 69 10.38 -7.24 -14.83
N ALA A 70 11.16 -7.24 -15.92
CA ALA A 70 10.69 -7.67 -17.23
C ALA A 70 10.27 -9.15 -17.26
N ASN A 71 10.83 -9.98 -16.38
CA ASN A 71 10.38 -11.37 -16.19
C ASN A 71 9.12 -11.50 -15.32
N VAL A 72 8.76 -10.45 -14.58
CA VAL A 72 7.56 -10.44 -13.74
C VAL A 72 6.36 -9.98 -14.56
N ASP A 73 6.38 -8.75 -15.08
CA ASP A 73 5.28 -8.20 -15.86
C ASP A 73 5.74 -7.05 -16.77
N ALA A 74 5.32 -7.09 -18.04
CA ALA A 74 5.71 -6.08 -19.04
C ALA A 74 5.15 -4.68 -18.72
N GLY A 75 3.93 -4.60 -18.17
CA GLY A 75 3.33 -3.34 -17.77
C GLY A 75 4.01 -2.72 -16.56
N LEU A 76 4.44 -3.55 -15.60
CA LEU A 76 5.20 -3.11 -14.43
C LEU A 76 6.53 -2.50 -14.86
N VAL A 77 7.33 -3.24 -15.64
CA VAL A 77 8.66 -2.74 -16.04
C VAL A 77 8.56 -1.48 -16.89
N ALA A 78 7.57 -1.38 -17.79
CA ALA A 78 7.36 -0.19 -18.60
C ALA A 78 7.09 1.06 -17.73
N LYS A 79 6.16 0.93 -16.75
CA LYS A 79 5.86 2.01 -15.81
C LYS A 79 7.09 2.43 -14.99
N VAL A 80 7.87 1.48 -14.50
CA VAL A 80 9.07 1.78 -13.69
C VAL A 80 10.13 2.45 -14.56
N ALA A 81 10.43 1.93 -15.74
CA ALA A 81 11.42 2.47 -16.66
C ALA A 81 11.09 3.91 -17.08
N GLU A 82 9.81 4.18 -17.43
CA GLU A 82 9.33 5.53 -17.74
C GLU A 82 9.65 6.52 -16.61
N GLY A 83 9.34 6.17 -15.36
CA GLY A 83 9.60 7.06 -14.23
C GLY A 83 11.08 7.26 -13.91
N LEU A 84 11.96 6.37 -14.37
CA LEU A 84 13.41 6.49 -14.24
C LEU A 84 14.06 7.17 -15.46
N GLY A 85 13.29 7.47 -16.51
CA GLY A 85 13.83 7.97 -17.78
C GLY A 85 14.75 6.96 -18.49
N MET A 86 14.47 5.66 -18.36
CA MET A 86 15.26 4.58 -18.92
C MET A 86 14.45 3.78 -19.93
N GLU A 87 15.13 3.18 -20.89
CA GLU A 87 14.52 2.20 -21.78
C GLU A 87 14.30 0.86 -21.04
N VAL A 88 13.30 0.10 -21.50
CA VAL A 88 13.07 -1.25 -20.97
C VAL A 88 14.14 -2.20 -21.51
N PRO A 89 15.00 -2.77 -20.66
CA PRO A 89 16.02 -3.70 -21.11
C PRO A 89 15.43 -5.06 -21.46
N ALA A 90 16.21 -5.89 -22.15
CA ALA A 90 15.87 -7.29 -22.34
C ALA A 90 15.76 -8.00 -20.96
N PRO A 91 14.80 -8.92 -20.79
CA PRO A 91 14.68 -9.68 -19.55
C PRO A 91 15.94 -10.52 -19.30
N LEU A 92 16.31 -10.70 -18.04
CA LEU A 92 17.40 -11.61 -17.68
C LEU A 92 17.08 -13.05 -18.11
N PRO A 93 18.08 -13.84 -18.50
CA PRO A 93 17.88 -15.26 -18.81
C PRO A 93 17.23 -15.98 -17.62
N LEU A 94 16.25 -16.83 -17.92
CA LEU A 94 15.62 -17.69 -16.91
C LEU A 94 16.60 -18.84 -16.55
N ALA A 95 16.66 -19.17 -15.27
CA ALA A 95 17.46 -20.29 -14.79
C ALA A 95 16.84 -21.66 -15.17
N SER A 96 15.51 -21.69 -15.35
CA SER A 96 14.78 -22.86 -15.85
C SER A 96 14.10 -22.53 -17.17
N PRO A 97 14.22 -23.39 -18.21
CA PRO A 97 13.55 -23.21 -19.48
C PRO A 97 12.04 -23.52 -19.41
N ASN A 98 11.60 -24.24 -18.38
CA ASN A 98 10.21 -24.63 -18.18
C ASN A 98 9.62 -23.83 -17.00
N PRO A 99 9.03 -22.66 -17.26
CA PRO A 99 8.40 -21.90 -16.20
C PRO A 99 7.23 -22.73 -15.61
N ILE A 100 7.05 -22.60 -14.30
CA ILE A 100 5.89 -23.16 -13.61
C ILE A 100 4.61 -22.65 -14.31
N PRO A 101 3.55 -23.48 -14.43
CA PRO A 101 2.31 -23.06 -15.03
C PRO A 101 1.82 -21.74 -14.45
N ALA A 102 1.36 -20.84 -15.31
CA ALA A 102 0.78 -19.59 -14.87
C ALA A 102 -0.44 -19.91 -13.99
N TYR A 103 -0.47 -19.37 -12.79
CA TYR A 103 -1.65 -19.41 -11.93
C TYR A 103 -2.56 -18.24 -12.27
N GLU A 104 -3.86 -18.48 -12.20
CA GLU A 104 -4.84 -17.42 -12.38
C GLU A 104 -4.75 -16.39 -11.24
N PRO A 105 -4.90 -15.10 -11.56
CA PRO A 105 -4.94 -14.04 -10.55
C PRO A 105 -6.01 -14.33 -9.49
N SER A 106 -5.69 -14.06 -8.23
CA SER A 106 -6.58 -14.31 -7.10
C SER A 106 -6.93 -13.00 -6.37
N PRO A 107 -8.21 -12.61 -6.30
CA PRO A 107 -8.64 -11.44 -5.51
C PRO A 107 -8.23 -11.50 -4.04
N ALA A 108 -7.99 -12.70 -3.50
CA ALA A 108 -7.55 -12.89 -2.12
C ALA A 108 -6.15 -12.32 -1.83
N LEU A 109 -5.35 -12.04 -2.86
CA LEU A 109 -4.03 -11.43 -2.75
C LEU A 109 -4.07 -9.89 -2.79
N SER A 110 -5.21 -9.28 -3.12
CA SER A 110 -5.40 -7.83 -3.16
C SER A 110 -6.11 -7.35 -1.90
N LEU A 111 -5.60 -6.30 -1.28
CA LEU A 111 -6.28 -5.65 -0.15
C LEU A 111 -7.53 -4.91 -0.59
N LEU A 112 -7.48 -4.26 -1.75
CA LEU A 112 -8.60 -3.46 -2.26
C LEU A 112 -9.67 -4.30 -2.93
N ALA A 113 -9.34 -5.50 -3.43
CA ALA A 113 -10.28 -6.43 -4.03
C ALA A 113 -10.83 -7.48 -3.04
N ARG A 114 -10.50 -7.39 -1.76
CA ARG A 114 -10.99 -8.34 -0.74
C ARG A 114 -12.50 -8.41 -0.75
N PRO A 115 -13.10 -9.56 -1.08
CA PRO A 115 -14.53 -9.72 -0.97
C PRO A 115 -14.93 -9.67 0.51
N GLY A 116 -15.87 -8.78 0.86
CA GLY A 116 -16.60 -8.82 2.12
C GLY A 116 -16.35 -7.72 3.13
N GLU A 117 -15.29 -6.90 3.02
CA GLU A 117 -15.08 -5.79 3.95
C GLU A 117 -15.01 -4.43 3.22
N THR A 118 -16.17 -3.94 2.81
CA THR A 118 -16.32 -2.59 2.23
C THR A 118 -16.58 -1.52 3.27
N GLY A 119 -16.74 -1.90 4.55
CA GLY A 119 -17.06 -0.98 5.64
C GLY A 119 -15.85 -0.25 6.21
N ILE A 120 -16.17 0.78 7.00
CA ILE A 120 -15.17 1.60 7.73
C ILE A 120 -14.95 1.11 9.16
N ARG A 121 -15.45 -0.07 9.51
CA ARG A 121 -15.30 -0.63 10.84
C ARG A 121 -13.83 -0.68 11.28
N THR A 122 -13.57 -0.23 12.50
CA THR A 122 -12.23 -0.09 13.12
C THR A 122 -11.31 0.96 12.49
N ARG A 123 -11.72 1.65 11.42
CA ARG A 123 -10.92 2.72 10.82
C ARG A 123 -10.86 3.93 11.74
N ARG A 124 -9.66 4.46 11.93
CA ARG A 124 -9.42 5.66 12.73
C ARG A 124 -9.56 6.89 11.85
N VAL A 125 -10.45 7.79 12.25
CA VAL A 125 -10.73 9.02 11.49
C VAL A 125 -10.46 10.24 12.35
N ALA A 126 -9.51 11.09 11.95
CA ALA A 126 -9.29 12.37 12.58
C ALA A 126 -10.28 13.40 12.02
N ILE A 127 -11.07 14.04 12.88
CA ILE A 127 -11.90 15.19 12.54
C ILE A 127 -11.18 16.41 13.12
N LEU A 128 -10.66 17.28 12.25
CA LEU A 128 -9.96 18.47 12.69
C LEU A 128 -10.94 19.53 13.14
N VAL A 129 -10.73 20.07 14.33
CA VAL A 129 -11.61 21.08 14.92
C VAL A 129 -10.84 22.29 15.42
N ALA A 130 -11.43 23.46 15.22
CA ALA A 130 -10.90 24.75 15.68
C ALA A 130 -12.06 25.66 16.12
N ASN A 131 -11.74 26.80 16.72
CA ASN A 131 -12.76 27.80 17.05
C ASN A 131 -13.52 28.25 15.79
N GLY A 132 -14.82 28.31 15.88
CA GLY A 132 -15.73 28.66 14.78
C GLY A 132 -16.23 27.46 13.96
N VAL A 133 -15.82 26.25 14.29
CA VAL A 133 -16.29 25.02 13.62
C VAL A 133 -17.82 24.86 13.79
N ASP A 134 -18.48 24.29 12.78
CA ASP A 134 -19.90 23.93 12.88
C ASP A 134 -20.07 22.71 13.80
N GLY A 135 -20.31 22.98 15.08
CA GLY A 135 -20.43 21.95 16.11
C GLY A 135 -21.55 20.94 15.85
N LYS A 136 -22.64 21.35 15.19
CA LYS A 136 -23.72 20.43 14.83
C LYS A 136 -23.26 19.41 13.80
N LYS A 137 -22.65 19.87 12.71
CA LYS A 137 -22.13 18.97 11.67
C LYS A 137 -21.04 18.04 12.19
N VAL A 138 -20.14 18.55 13.04
CA VAL A 138 -19.08 17.71 13.66
C VAL A 138 -19.70 16.58 14.48
N ARG A 139 -20.71 16.88 15.32
CA ARG A 139 -21.35 15.85 16.16
C ARG A 139 -22.16 14.84 15.32
N GLU A 140 -22.85 15.30 14.27
CA GLU A 140 -23.56 14.43 13.34
C GLU A 140 -22.60 13.47 12.64
N MET A 141 -21.47 13.99 12.13
CA MET A 141 -20.43 13.19 11.47
C MET A 141 -19.77 12.21 12.43
N TYR A 142 -19.40 12.67 13.62
CA TYR A 142 -18.83 11.82 14.68
C TYR A 142 -19.76 10.65 15.01
N THR A 143 -21.04 10.94 15.19
CA THR A 143 -22.06 9.92 15.49
C THR A 143 -22.26 8.94 14.32
N ALA A 144 -22.28 9.43 13.09
CA ALA A 144 -22.41 8.58 11.90
C ALA A 144 -21.22 7.62 11.77
N LEU A 145 -20.00 8.12 11.94
CA LEU A 145 -18.80 7.30 11.91
C LEU A 145 -18.80 6.20 12.99
N LEU A 146 -19.20 6.55 14.23
CA LEU A 146 -19.34 5.57 15.30
C LEU A 146 -20.38 4.50 14.99
N LYS A 147 -21.53 4.90 14.42
CA LYS A 147 -22.59 3.97 14.03
C LYS A 147 -22.11 2.94 13.02
N ASP A 148 -21.25 3.36 12.09
CA ASP A 148 -20.66 2.48 11.07
C ASP A 148 -19.42 1.71 11.58
N GLY A 149 -19.11 1.85 12.89
CA GLY A 149 -18.05 1.12 13.57
C GLY A 149 -16.65 1.70 13.37
N ALA A 150 -16.51 2.89 12.82
CA ALA A 150 -15.25 3.63 12.80
C ALA A 150 -14.89 4.16 14.19
N VAL A 151 -13.67 4.65 14.34
CA VAL A 151 -13.12 5.24 15.57
C VAL A 151 -12.77 6.71 15.28
N PRO A 152 -13.76 7.62 15.27
CA PRO A 152 -13.50 9.04 15.10
C PRO A 152 -12.77 9.62 16.31
N ARG A 153 -11.98 10.68 16.08
CA ARG A 153 -11.33 11.47 17.11
C ARG A 153 -11.40 12.95 16.75
N LEU A 154 -11.77 13.78 17.72
CA LEU A 154 -11.72 15.23 17.58
C LEU A 154 -10.29 15.71 17.86
N VAL A 155 -9.63 16.17 16.82
CA VAL A 155 -8.22 16.59 16.84
C VAL A 155 -8.15 18.10 16.69
N GLY A 156 -7.54 18.75 17.64
CA GLY A 156 -7.38 20.21 17.66
C GLY A 156 -5.95 20.64 17.90
N ASN A 157 -5.70 21.95 17.81
CA ASN A 157 -4.38 22.51 17.99
C ASN A 157 -3.81 22.26 19.42
N MET A 158 -4.71 22.20 20.41
CA MET A 158 -4.39 21.89 21.82
C MET A 158 -5.54 21.13 22.46
N LEU A 159 -5.29 20.47 23.56
CA LEU A 159 -6.35 19.87 24.39
C LEU A 159 -7.22 20.96 25.03
N GLY A 160 -8.42 20.61 25.38
CA GLY A 160 -9.39 21.50 26.00
C GLY A 160 -10.62 21.72 25.14
N LYS A 161 -11.17 22.92 25.13
CA LYS A 161 -12.44 23.22 24.45
C LYS A 161 -12.26 24.22 23.33
N VAL A 162 -12.81 23.92 22.18
CA VAL A 162 -13.01 24.89 21.09
C VAL A 162 -14.44 25.43 21.16
N LYS A 163 -14.64 26.69 20.80
CA LYS A 163 -15.97 27.28 20.66
C LYS A 163 -16.49 27.01 19.26
N THR A 164 -17.69 26.44 19.18
CA THR A 164 -18.35 26.26 17.88
C THR A 164 -18.85 27.60 17.33
N SER A 165 -19.32 27.64 16.10
CA SER A 165 -19.95 28.79 15.47
C SER A 165 -21.24 29.22 16.21
N ALA A 166 -21.91 28.30 16.91
CA ALA A 166 -23.05 28.56 17.75
C ALA A 166 -22.69 29.04 19.18
N GLY A 167 -21.41 29.04 19.53
CA GLY A 167 -20.89 29.48 20.83
C GLY A 167 -20.81 28.38 21.89
N ASP A 168 -21.33 27.18 21.63
CA ASP A 168 -21.27 26.05 22.54
C ASP A 168 -19.85 25.41 22.51
N PRO A 169 -19.41 24.81 23.61
CA PRO A 169 -18.10 24.18 23.67
C PRO A 169 -18.12 22.79 23.02
N LEU A 170 -16.98 22.45 22.39
CA LEU A 170 -16.68 21.14 21.86
C LEU A 170 -15.31 20.68 22.41
N ASP A 171 -15.26 19.51 23.05
CA ASP A 171 -14.05 19.00 23.65
C ASP A 171 -13.11 18.42 22.57
N VAL A 172 -11.82 18.82 22.65
CA VAL A 172 -10.74 18.26 21.83
C VAL A 172 -10.20 17.03 22.51
N GLU A 173 -10.21 15.89 21.83
CA GLU A 173 -9.78 14.61 22.39
C GLU A 173 -8.26 14.38 22.26
N ILE A 174 -7.67 14.91 21.18
CA ILE A 174 -6.23 14.72 20.87
C ILE A 174 -5.67 16.03 20.32
N SER A 175 -4.49 16.43 20.74
CA SER A 175 -3.77 17.56 20.12
C SER A 175 -3.08 17.10 18.82
N LEU A 176 -2.85 18.03 17.89
CA LEU A 176 -2.09 17.75 16.66
C LEU A 176 -0.68 17.21 16.96
N GLU A 177 -0.06 17.63 18.05
CA GLU A 177 1.25 17.12 18.46
C GLU A 177 1.21 15.64 18.89
N ALA A 178 0.12 15.24 19.58
CA ALA A 178 -0.05 13.87 20.09
C ALA A 178 -0.71 12.91 19.08
N GLY A 179 -1.28 13.45 17.98
CA GLY A 179 -1.98 12.71 16.96
C GLY A 179 -1.30 12.75 15.60
N PRO A 180 -0.11 12.12 15.42
CA PRO A 180 0.56 12.10 14.13
C PRO A 180 -0.32 11.42 13.06
N SER A 181 -0.24 11.90 11.83
CA SER A 181 -1.11 11.45 10.71
C SER A 181 -1.05 9.94 10.46
N VAL A 182 0.08 9.31 10.78
CA VAL A 182 0.26 7.85 10.64
C VAL A 182 -0.71 7.03 11.53
N MET A 183 -1.33 7.63 12.53
CA MET A 183 -2.29 6.96 13.41
C MET A 183 -3.70 6.90 12.83
N TYR A 184 -3.96 7.55 11.71
CA TYR A 184 -5.30 7.69 11.12
C TYR A 184 -5.35 7.12 9.71
N ASP A 185 -6.48 6.49 9.40
CA ASP A 185 -6.81 6.01 8.05
C ASP A 185 -7.37 7.13 7.17
N ALA A 186 -7.99 8.14 7.78
CA ALA A 186 -8.55 9.31 7.11
C ALA A 186 -8.53 10.56 7.98
N VAL A 187 -8.52 11.72 7.32
CA VAL A 187 -8.62 13.04 7.96
C VAL A 187 -9.77 13.81 7.31
N ILE A 188 -10.60 14.43 8.14
CA ILE A 188 -11.72 15.30 7.74
C ILE A 188 -11.44 16.71 8.24
N LEU A 189 -11.59 17.69 7.33
CA LEU A 189 -11.43 19.13 7.58
C LEU A 189 -12.78 19.82 7.70
#